data_f2aa073c4f47d3fc2a3a81b030dfff4e
#
_entry.id   f2aa073c4f47d3fc2a3a81b030dfff4e
#
_cell.length_a   1.000
_cell.length_b   1.000
_cell.length_c   1.000
_cell.angle_alpha   90.00
_cell.angle_beta   90.00
_cell.angle_gamma   90.00
#
_symmetry.space_group_name_H-M   'P 1'
#
loop_
_entity.id
_entity.type
_entity.pdbx_description
1 polymer ?
#
loop_
_entity_poly.entity_id
_entity_poly.type
_entity_poly.pdbx_seq_one_letter_code
_entity_poly.pdbx_strand_id
1 'polypeptide(L)'
;MELVLLGAGFGLVLAGALSIIYPLRWLGVRTRGMAWLILTGGFLLVAIGTDLIDSYLVYLGFVLLCLGLVSLLRPLRFVYIRTRRSALMLCGFGLFVSLGTLLLPYHDKEAKNRVTKLDDWMPRWQVGERHTLRIAAPPAKVFAAIHEVRADEILLFRTLTAIRRGGGTGPESIMNAPEQKPLLDVATQTSFILLEEEAPRELVLGTVIAAPREERKPGRLEPALFRKTLRPGVVLATINFIVTPAEGGGATVATETRVYANSAAALRQFGIYWRIIHPGSDIIRRMWLRAIALRAEKTMRTK
;
A
#
# COMPACT_ATOMS: atom_id res chain seq x y z
N MET A 1 14.65 1.87 12.48
CA MET A 1 14.80 0.43 12.20
C MET A 1 14.29 0.06 10.80
N GLU A 2 13.06 0.47 10.41
CA GLU A 2 12.47 0.20 9.09
C GLU A 2 13.35 0.63 7.90
N LEU A 3 13.86 1.86 7.89
CA LEU A 3 14.73 2.38 6.82
C LEU A 3 16.01 1.56 6.62
N VAL A 4 16.57 1.03 7.70
CA VAL A 4 17.76 0.18 7.64
C VAL A 4 17.43 -1.19 7.04
N LEU A 5 16.31 -1.79 7.46
CA LEU A 5 15.82 -3.06 6.90
C LEU A 5 15.48 -2.92 5.41
N LEU A 6 14.81 -1.83 5.04
CA LEU A 6 14.50 -1.52 3.64
C LEU A 6 15.79 -1.34 2.81
N GLY A 7 16.70 -0.51 3.25
CA GLY A 7 17.98 -0.26 2.55
C GLY A 7 18.82 -1.53 2.38
N ALA A 8 18.97 -2.31 3.46
CA ALA A 8 19.67 -3.60 3.43
C ALA A 8 18.95 -4.61 2.51
N GLY A 9 17.63 -4.69 2.62
CA GLY A 9 16.80 -5.59 1.80
C GLY A 9 16.92 -5.27 0.31
N PHE A 10 16.77 -4.01 -0.09
CA PHE A 10 16.93 -3.59 -1.48
C PHE A 10 18.35 -3.83 -2.00
N GLY A 11 19.39 -3.58 -1.19
CA GLY A 11 20.78 -3.89 -1.53
C GLY A 11 20.98 -5.38 -1.82
N LEU A 12 20.44 -6.26 -0.96
CA LEU A 12 20.48 -7.70 -1.16
C LEU A 12 19.68 -8.17 -2.38
N VAL A 13 18.49 -7.59 -2.63
CA VAL A 13 17.69 -7.89 -3.84
C VAL A 13 18.50 -7.56 -5.09
N LEU A 14 19.10 -6.38 -5.17
CA LEU A 14 19.96 -5.97 -6.28
C LEU A 14 21.17 -6.88 -6.45
N ALA A 15 21.90 -7.14 -5.36
CA ALA A 15 23.09 -7.99 -5.38
C ALA A 15 22.73 -9.43 -5.81
N GLY A 16 21.64 -9.98 -5.30
CA GLY A 16 21.14 -11.30 -5.68
C GLY A 16 20.72 -11.37 -7.15
N ALA A 17 19.93 -10.39 -7.62
CA ALA A 17 19.49 -10.34 -9.01
C ALA A 17 20.66 -10.21 -10.01
N LEU A 18 21.61 -9.32 -9.75
CA LEU A 18 22.81 -9.17 -10.54
C LEU A 18 23.67 -10.45 -10.52
N SER A 19 23.77 -11.10 -9.36
CA SER A 19 24.58 -12.31 -9.21
C SER A 19 24.00 -13.54 -9.91
N ILE A 20 22.70 -13.57 -10.21
CA ILE A 20 22.07 -14.62 -11.04
C ILE A 20 22.58 -14.51 -12.48
N ILE A 21 22.70 -13.31 -13.00
CA ILE A 21 23.17 -13.04 -14.36
C ILE A 21 24.70 -13.18 -14.40
N TYR A 22 25.37 -12.47 -13.49
CA TYR A 22 26.83 -12.44 -13.37
C TYR A 22 27.28 -12.61 -11.91
N PRO A 23 27.84 -13.80 -11.52
CA PRO A 23 28.20 -14.05 -10.14
C PRO A 23 29.22 -13.02 -9.62
N LEU A 24 28.77 -12.25 -8.61
CA LEU A 24 29.59 -11.21 -7.98
C LEU A 24 30.56 -11.83 -6.96
N ARG A 25 31.62 -12.46 -7.49
CA ARG A 25 32.62 -13.20 -6.67
C ARG A 25 33.31 -12.33 -5.62
N TRP A 26 33.47 -11.04 -5.88
CA TRP A 26 34.04 -10.06 -4.96
C TRP A 26 33.15 -9.79 -3.72
N LEU A 27 31.85 -10.04 -3.81
CA LEU A 27 30.91 -10.05 -2.68
C LEU A 27 30.74 -11.44 -2.05
N GLY A 28 31.59 -12.40 -2.40
CA GLY A 28 31.51 -13.78 -1.89
C GLY A 28 30.42 -14.63 -2.58
N VAL A 29 29.70 -14.11 -3.56
CA VAL A 29 28.63 -14.85 -4.27
C VAL A 29 29.27 -15.70 -5.37
N ARG A 30 29.62 -16.95 -5.01
CA ARG A 30 30.37 -17.87 -5.90
C ARG A 30 29.43 -18.68 -6.80
N THR A 31 28.21 -18.90 -6.41
CA THR A 31 27.25 -19.75 -7.12
C THR A 31 25.90 -19.07 -7.33
N ARG A 32 25.17 -19.45 -8.37
CA ARG A 32 23.82 -18.97 -8.61
C ARG A 32 22.85 -19.37 -7.49
N GLY A 33 23.09 -20.49 -6.80
CA GLY A 33 22.31 -20.89 -5.63
C GLY A 33 22.45 -19.87 -4.48
N MET A 34 23.67 -19.38 -4.21
CA MET A 34 23.87 -18.30 -3.24
C MET A 34 23.19 -17.00 -3.68
N ALA A 35 23.21 -16.70 -4.99
CA ALA A 35 22.53 -15.53 -5.52
C ALA A 35 21.00 -15.59 -5.26
N TRP A 36 20.38 -16.75 -5.44
CA TRP A 36 18.97 -16.97 -5.13
C TRP A 36 18.67 -16.81 -3.62
N LEU A 37 19.52 -17.35 -2.75
CA LEU A 37 19.36 -17.18 -1.30
C LEU A 37 19.47 -15.71 -0.87
N ILE A 38 20.41 -14.96 -1.44
CA ILE A 38 20.58 -13.53 -1.17
C ILE A 38 19.37 -12.73 -1.68
N LEU A 39 18.90 -13.03 -2.89
CA LEU A 39 17.70 -12.42 -3.46
C LEU A 39 16.48 -12.64 -2.56
N THR A 40 16.24 -13.90 -2.16
CA THR A 40 15.10 -14.26 -1.31
C THR A 40 15.22 -13.62 0.08
N GLY A 41 16.42 -13.62 0.67
CA GLY A 41 16.67 -12.96 1.96
C GLY A 41 16.44 -11.45 1.88
N GLY A 42 16.85 -10.81 0.78
CA GLY A 42 16.60 -9.40 0.52
C GLY A 42 15.10 -9.09 0.42
N PHE A 43 14.36 -9.88 -0.34
CA PHE A 43 12.90 -9.73 -0.41
C PHE A 43 12.23 -9.91 0.95
N LEU A 44 12.67 -10.88 1.75
CA LEU A 44 12.14 -11.10 3.09
C LEU A 44 12.38 -9.90 4.01
N LEU A 45 13.58 -9.31 3.97
CA LEU A 45 13.91 -8.11 4.75
C LEU A 45 13.05 -6.90 4.33
N VAL A 46 12.86 -6.69 3.03
CA VAL A 46 11.95 -5.65 2.53
C VAL A 46 10.53 -5.91 3.00
N ALA A 47 10.05 -7.15 2.92
CA ALA A 47 8.70 -7.54 3.33
C ALA A 47 8.45 -7.28 4.82
N ILE A 48 9.42 -7.64 5.68
CA ILE A 48 9.33 -7.40 7.12
C ILE A 48 9.35 -5.90 7.43
N GLY A 49 10.21 -5.14 6.73
CA GLY A 49 10.33 -3.69 6.94
C GLY A 49 9.16 -2.86 6.44
N THR A 50 8.23 -3.44 5.67
CA THR A 50 7.08 -2.73 5.06
C THR A 50 5.72 -3.26 5.50
N ASP A 51 5.65 -4.25 6.38
CA ASP A 51 4.41 -4.99 6.69
C ASP A 51 3.71 -5.59 5.45
N LEU A 52 4.46 -5.77 4.35
CA LEU A 52 3.96 -6.24 3.05
C LEU A 52 4.22 -7.74 2.84
N ILE A 53 4.53 -8.48 3.89
CA ILE A 53 4.96 -9.89 3.77
C ILE A 53 3.94 -10.75 3.01
N ASP A 54 2.65 -10.56 3.26
CA ASP A 54 1.57 -11.27 2.57
C ASP A 54 1.59 -11.00 1.07
N SER A 55 1.72 -9.73 0.67
CA SER A 55 1.77 -9.34 -0.74
C SER A 55 3.00 -9.91 -1.44
N TYR A 56 4.15 -9.83 -0.81
CA TYR A 56 5.39 -10.39 -1.37
C TYR A 56 5.34 -11.90 -1.51
N LEU A 57 4.72 -12.64 -0.58
CA LEU A 57 4.52 -14.08 -0.70
C LEU A 57 3.58 -14.42 -1.88
N VAL A 58 2.51 -13.65 -2.07
CA VAL A 58 1.63 -13.82 -3.23
C VAL A 58 2.40 -13.62 -4.53
N TYR A 59 3.17 -12.54 -4.65
CA TYR A 59 3.96 -12.28 -5.86
C TYR A 59 5.09 -13.28 -6.06
N LEU A 60 5.78 -13.70 -4.99
CA LEU A 60 6.80 -14.74 -5.05
C LEU A 60 6.21 -16.06 -5.59
N GLY A 61 5.09 -16.50 -5.02
CA GLY A 61 4.42 -17.70 -5.47
C GLY A 61 3.98 -17.62 -6.94
N PHE A 62 3.48 -16.44 -7.37
CA PHE A 62 3.13 -16.19 -8.78
C PHE A 62 4.35 -16.26 -9.71
N VAL A 63 5.48 -15.66 -9.32
CA VAL A 63 6.73 -15.73 -10.09
C VAL A 63 7.23 -17.18 -10.20
N LEU A 64 7.19 -17.94 -9.09
CA LEU A 64 7.59 -19.35 -9.09
C LEU A 64 6.66 -20.18 -10.00
N LEU A 65 5.35 -19.92 -9.98
CA LEU A 65 4.38 -20.55 -10.88
C LEU A 65 4.72 -20.25 -12.35
N CYS A 66 4.93 -18.99 -12.70
CA CYS A 66 5.30 -18.59 -14.06
C CYS A 66 6.62 -19.22 -14.51
N LEU A 67 7.65 -19.23 -13.66
CA LEU A 67 8.93 -19.89 -13.97
C LEU A 67 8.75 -21.40 -14.17
N GLY A 68 7.91 -22.05 -13.38
CA GLY A 68 7.57 -23.45 -13.52
C GLY A 68 6.88 -23.71 -14.86
N LEU A 69 5.85 -22.93 -15.22
CA LEU A 69 5.12 -23.05 -16.49
C LEU A 69 6.04 -22.86 -17.71
N VAL A 70 6.89 -21.82 -17.70
CA VAL A 70 7.87 -21.60 -18.78
C VAL A 70 8.84 -22.81 -18.86
N SER A 71 9.26 -23.34 -17.71
CA SER A 71 10.19 -24.47 -17.66
C SER A 71 9.58 -25.81 -18.15
N LEU A 72 8.27 -25.93 -18.14
CA LEU A 72 7.58 -27.07 -18.76
C LEU A 72 7.72 -27.07 -20.28
N LEU A 73 7.72 -25.88 -20.90
CA LEU A 73 7.92 -25.70 -22.33
C LEU A 73 9.40 -25.85 -22.71
N ARG A 74 10.26 -25.14 -21.96
CA ARG A 74 11.71 -25.15 -22.17
C ARG A 74 12.45 -25.18 -20.82
N PRO A 75 13.16 -26.29 -20.49
CA PRO A 75 13.88 -26.39 -19.23
C PRO A 75 14.86 -25.25 -19.01
N LEU A 76 14.67 -24.49 -17.94
CA LEU A 76 15.50 -23.34 -17.61
C LEU A 76 16.71 -23.80 -16.78
N ARG A 77 17.70 -24.37 -17.48
CA ARG A 77 18.92 -24.92 -16.84
C ARG A 77 19.72 -23.91 -16.03
N PHE A 78 19.62 -22.62 -16.39
CA PHE A 78 20.33 -21.53 -15.69
C PHE A 78 19.76 -21.23 -14.28
N VAL A 79 18.49 -21.63 -14.00
CA VAL A 79 17.85 -21.55 -12.68
C VAL A 79 17.71 -22.96 -12.04
N TYR A 80 18.52 -23.92 -12.47
CA TYR A 80 18.55 -25.30 -11.96
C TYR A 80 17.28 -26.14 -12.23
N ILE A 81 16.35 -25.67 -13.04
CA ILE A 81 15.18 -26.44 -13.42
C ILE A 81 15.52 -27.29 -14.65
N ARG A 82 15.96 -28.53 -14.39
CA ARG A 82 16.52 -29.40 -15.42
C ARG A 82 15.49 -30.40 -15.99
N THR A 83 14.43 -30.71 -15.24
CA THR A 83 13.45 -31.72 -15.59
C THR A 83 12.03 -31.18 -15.52
N ARG A 84 11.11 -31.81 -16.29
CA ARG A 84 9.68 -31.48 -16.21
C ARG A 84 9.10 -31.73 -14.82
N ARG A 85 9.61 -32.75 -14.10
CA ARG A 85 9.21 -33.02 -12.70
C ARG A 85 9.56 -31.82 -11.78
N SER A 86 10.78 -31.29 -11.89
CA SER A 86 11.17 -30.10 -11.12
C SER A 86 10.33 -28.88 -11.49
N ALA A 87 9.96 -28.72 -12.76
CA ALA A 87 9.09 -27.66 -13.21
C ALA A 87 7.67 -27.80 -12.64
N LEU A 88 7.08 -28.99 -12.64
CA LEU A 88 5.77 -29.26 -12.03
C LEU A 88 5.78 -29.04 -10.52
N MET A 89 6.82 -29.50 -9.81
CA MET A 89 6.96 -29.25 -8.37
C MET A 89 7.03 -27.73 -8.10
N LEU A 90 7.75 -26.98 -8.93
CA LEU A 90 7.83 -25.51 -8.78
C LEU A 90 6.48 -24.84 -9.04
N CYS A 91 5.71 -25.30 -10.07
CA CYS A 91 4.35 -24.84 -10.29
C CYS A 91 3.45 -25.10 -9.09
N GLY A 92 3.47 -26.33 -8.57
CA GLY A 92 2.66 -26.72 -7.40
C GLY A 92 3.02 -25.92 -6.17
N PHE A 93 4.32 -25.73 -5.90
CA PHE A 93 4.79 -24.94 -4.77
C PHE A 93 4.43 -23.45 -4.93
N GLY A 94 4.65 -22.86 -6.12
CA GLY A 94 4.28 -21.47 -6.40
C GLY A 94 2.77 -21.24 -6.24
N LEU A 95 1.95 -22.16 -6.76
CA LEU A 95 0.49 -22.11 -6.60
C LEU A 95 0.09 -22.23 -5.12
N PHE A 96 0.69 -23.17 -4.39
CA PHE A 96 0.43 -23.35 -2.95
C PHE A 96 0.76 -22.11 -2.14
N VAL A 97 1.93 -21.49 -2.38
CA VAL A 97 2.34 -20.25 -1.68
C VAL A 97 1.38 -19.11 -2.01
N SER A 98 1.06 -18.88 -3.29
CA SER A 98 0.15 -17.80 -3.68
C SER A 98 -1.25 -17.99 -3.13
N LEU A 99 -1.88 -19.14 -3.39
CA LEU A 99 -3.25 -19.39 -2.93
C LEU A 99 -3.34 -19.51 -1.41
N GLY A 100 -2.38 -20.19 -0.79
CA GLY A 100 -2.31 -20.29 0.67
C GLY A 100 -2.28 -18.93 1.32
N THR A 101 -1.42 -18.03 0.82
CA THR A 101 -1.34 -16.67 1.35
C THR A 101 -2.60 -15.83 1.06
N LEU A 102 -3.17 -15.92 -0.15
CA LEU A 102 -4.40 -15.21 -0.51
C LEU A 102 -5.59 -15.60 0.38
N LEU A 103 -5.61 -16.84 0.86
CA LEU A 103 -6.69 -17.39 1.69
C LEU A 103 -6.47 -17.20 3.19
N LEU A 104 -5.31 -16.69 3.64
CA LEU A 104 -5.08 -16.41 5.06
C LEU A 104 -6.14 -15.44 5.61
N PRO A 105 -6.72 -15.73 6.78
CA PRO A 105 -7.72 -14.86 7.37
C PRO A 105 -7.09 -13.56 7.87
N TYR A 106 -7.85 -12.47 7.79
CA TYR A 106 -7.58 -11.25 8.54
C TYR A 106 -8.30 -11.30 9.87
N HIS A 107 -7.69 -10.71 10.90
CA HIS A 107 -8.24 -10.65 12.24
C HIS A 107 -8.67 -9.22 12.58
N ASP A 108 -9.68 -9.10 13.43
CA ASP A 108 -10.12 -7.82 13.96
C ASP A 108 -9.00 -7.19 14.79
N LYS A 109 -8.75 -5.92 14.50
CA LYS A 109 -7.90 -5.01 15.28
C LYS A 109 -8.80 -3.97 15.93
N GLU A 110 -8.41 -3.48 17.10
CA GLU A 110 -9.16 -2.47 17.83
C GLU A 110 -8.21 -1.43 18.41
N ALA A 111 -8.63 -0.16 18.37
CA ALA A 111 -7.93 0.92 19.02
C ALA A 111 -8.06 0.79 20.54
N LYS A 112 -6.97 0.42 21.22
CA LYS A 112 -6.95 0.26 22.68
C LYS A 112 -7.21 1.58 23.41
N ASN A 113 -6.70 2.67 22.88
CA ASN A 113 -6.89 4.04 23.37
C ASN A 113 -7.36 4.92 22.21
N ARG A 114 -8.37 5.73 22.43
CA ARG A 114 -8.86 6.69 21.44
C ARG A 114 -8.05 7.97 21.55
N VAL A 115 -7.01 8.08 20.75
CA VAL A 115 -6.06 9.21 20.76
C VAL A 115 -6.26 10.12 19.56
N THR A 116 -6.81 9.58 18.47
CA THR A 116 -7.01 10.29 17.21
C THR A 116 -8.48 10.31 16.84
N LYS A 117 -8.88 11.27 15.98
CA LYS A 117 -10.24 11.29 15.42
C LYS A 117 -10.54 10.03 14.58
N LEU A 118 -9.50 9.47 13.96
CA LEU A 118 -9.63 8.19 13.26
C LEU A 118 -10.11 7.07 14.19
N ASP A 119 -9.66 7.05 15.45
CA ASP A 119 -10.09 6.05 16.45
C ASP A 119 -11.57 6.19 16.81
N ASP A 120 -12.13 7.40 16.71
CA ASP A 120 -13.55 7.65 16.95
C ASP A 120 -14.43 7.22 15.76
N TRP A 121 -13.92 7.37 14.53
CA TRP A 121 -14.66 7.01 13.31
C TRP A 121 -14.53 5.56 12.92
N MET A 122 -13.37 4.92 13.15
CA MET A 122 -13.14 3.50 12.88
C MET A 122 -12.31 2.86 14.00
N PRO A 123 -12.93 2.60 15.17
CA PRO A 123 -12.25 1.98 16.32
C PRO A 123 -11.87 0.51 16.07
N ARG A 124 -12.57 -0.16 15.14
CA ARG A 124 -12.32 -1.57 14.75
C ARG A 124 -12.06 -1.67 13.27
N TRP A 125 -11.05 -2.43 12.89
CA TRP A 125 -10.68 -2.68 11.50
C TRP A 125 -10.00 -4.03 11.35
N GLN A 126 -9.90 -4.56 10.14
CA GLN A 126 -9.16 -5.78 9.86
C GLN A 126 -7.89 -5.51 9.04
N VAL A 127 -7.96 -4.55 8.13
CA VAL A 127 -6.89 -4.24 7.20
C VAL A 127 -6.50 -2.77 7.37
N GLY A 128 -5.21 -2.47 7.36
CA GLY A 128 -4.73 -1.10 7.46
C GLY A 128 -3.25 -0.96 7.14
N GLU A 129 -2.86 0.26 6.86
CA GLU A 129 -1.48 0.66 6.61
C GLU A 129 -1.24 2.03 7.25
N ARG A 130 -0.02 2.28 7.73
CA ARG A 130 0.37 3.56 8.32
C ARG A 130 1.75 3.97 7.85
N HIS A 131 1.87 5.24 7.49
CA HIS A 131 3.13 5.85 7.06
C HIS A 131 3.38 7.14 7.82
N THR A 132 4.65 7.44 8.07
CA THR A 132 5.07 8.65 8.77
C THR A 132 6.24 9.30 8.05
N LEU A 133 6.29 10.63 8.08
CA LEU A 133 7.41 11.39 7.55
C LEU A 133 7.66 12.63 8.42
N ARG A 134 8.93 12.88 8.76
CA ARG A 134 9.35 14.12 9.40
C ARG A 134 9.61 15.19 8.34
N ILE A 135 9.12 16.40 8.57
CA ILE A 135 9.17 17.54 7.64
C ILE A 135 9.78 18.73 8.37
N ALA A 136 10.71 19.42 7.72
CA ALA A 136 11.35 20.61 8.26
C ALA A 136 10.49 21.89 8.02
N ALA A 137 9.20 21.81 8.35
CA ALA A 137 8.26 22.92 8.25
C ALA A 137 7.28 22.91 9.44
N PRO A 138 6.76 24.07 9.87
CA PRO A 138 5.81 24.15 10.98
C PRO A 138 4.52 23.38 10.71
N PRO A 139 3.84 22.82 11.75
CA PRO A 139 2.62 22.02 11.59
C PRO A 139 1.55 22.68 10.72
N ALA A 140 1.30 23.96 10.88
CA ALA A 140 0.30 24.69 10.09
C ALA A 140 0.62 24.70 8.58
N LYS A 141 1.90 24.78 8.21
CA LYS A 141 2.34 24.74 6.80
C LYS A 141 2.22 23.34 6.23
N VAL A 142 2.54 22.31 7.02
CA VAL A 142 2.37 20.91 6.63
C VAL A 142 0.89 20.59 6.44
N PHE A 143 0.03 21.05 7.34
CA PHE A 143 -1.42 20.85 7.25
C PHE A 143 -2.03 21.54 6.02
N ALA A 144 -1.65 22.78 5.73
CA ALA A 144 -2.06 23.47 4.51
C ALA A 144 -1.61 22.71 3.25
N ALA A 145 -0.38 22.20 3.24
CA ALA A 145 0.14 21.43 2.11
C ALA A 145 -0.66 20.12 1.87
N ILE A 146 -1.25 19.50 2.90
CA ILE A 146 -2.13 18.34 2.73
C ILE A 146 -3.33 18.69 1.83
N HIS A 147 -3.92 19.86 2.01
CA HIS A 147 -5.07 20.31 1.21
C HIS A 147 -4.68 20.70 -0.22
N GLU A 148 -3.45 21.13 -0.44
CA GLU A 148 -3.04 21.72 -1.71
C GLU A 148 -2.34 20.75 -2.67
N VAL A 149 -1.83 19.61 -2.19
CA VAL A 149 -1.09 18.64 -3.01
C VAL A 149 -1.97 18.09 -4.13
N ARG A 150 -1.42 18.06 -5.34
CA ARG A 150 -2.07 17.58 -6.56
C ARG A 150 -1.52 16.22 -6.98
N ALA A 151 -2.28 15.52 -7.83
CA ALA A 151 -1.92 14.19 -8.31
C ALA A 151 -0.59 14.15 -9.11
N ASP A 152 -0.26 15.23 -9.84
CA ASP A 152 0.96 15.37 -10.62
C ASP A 152 2.23 15.55 -9.76
N GLU A 153 2.07 16.00 -8.52
CA GLU A 153 3.17 16.14 -7.55
C GLU A 153 3.53 14.83 -6.84
N ILE A 154 2.65 13.83 -6.92
CA ILE A 154 2.85 12.52 -6.27
C ILE A 154 3.50 11.56 -7.27
N LEU A 155 4.78 11.27 -7.05
CA LEU A 155 5.55 10.40 -7.93
C LEU A 155 4.85 9.03 -8.11
N LEU A 156 4.81 8.53 -9.34
CA LEU A 156 4.18 7.26 -9.74
C LEU A 156 2.66 7.18 -9.53
N PHE A 157 1.99 8.19 -8.98
CA PHE A 157 0.56 8.16 -8.68
C PHE A 157 -0.26 7.75 -9.91
N ARG A 158 -0.08 8.45 -11.03
CA ARG A 158 -0.81 8.20 -12.28
C ARG A 158 -0.55 6.81 -12.86
N THR A 159 0.71 6.39 -12.83
CA THR A 159 1.09 5.06 -13.34
C THR A 159 0.44 3.97 -12.52
N LEU A 160 0.55 4.02 -11.19
CA LEU A 160 0.01 3.00 -10.30
C LEU A 160 -1.52 2.98 -10.31
N THR A 161 -2.16 4.17 -10.34
CA THR A 161 -3.63 4.25 -10.44
C THR A 161 -4.14 3.80 -11.81
N ALA A 162 -3.41 4.05 -12.90
CA ALA A 162 -3.74 3.54 -14.23
C ALA A 162 -3.65 2.01 -14.29
N ILE A 163 -2.58 1.42 -13.74
CA ILE A 163 -2.44 -0.04 -13.61
C ILE A 163 -3.61 -0.61 -12.82
N ARG A 164 -3.96 -0.02 -11.67
CA ARG A 164 -5.08 -0.46 -10.82
C ARG A 164 -6.43 -0.40 -11.54
N ARG A 165 -6.62 0.54 -12.48
CA ARG A 165 -7.82 0.66 -13.32
C ARG A 165 -7.80 -0.23 -14.57
N GLY A 166 -6.73 -1.02 -14.80
CA GLY A 166 -6.55 -1.81 -16.02
C GLY A 166 -6.33 -0.95 -17.27
N GLY A 167 -5.75 0.26 -17.11
CA GLY A 167 -5.45 1.20 -18.22
C GLY A 167 -6.68 1.96 -18.74
N GLY A 168 -7.90 1.64 -18.29
CA GLY A 168 -9.13 2.28 -18.75
C GLY A 168 -9.23 3.77 -18.37
N THR A 169 -9.89 4.56 -19.25
CA THR A 169 -10.35 5.91 -18.92
C THR A 169 -11.67 5.80 -18.15
N GLY A 170 -11.81 6.50 -17.04
CA GLY A 170 -13.01 6.51 -16.21
C GLY A 170 -13.41 7.92 -15.83
N PRO A 171 -14.56 8.11 -15.15
CA PRO A 171 -14.96 9.41 -14.63
C PRO A 171 -13.90 9.97 -13.66
N GLU A 172 -13.99 11.29 -13.42
CA GLU A 172 -13.13 11.94 -12.42
C GLU A 172 -13.30 11.26 -11.06
N SER A 173 -12.18 10.88 -10.46
CA SER A 173 -12.10 10.24 -9.16
C SER A 173 -10.70 10.39 -8.59
N ILE A 174 -10.50 10.04 -7.33
CA ILE A 174 -9.15 10.03 -6.74
C ILE A 174 -8.16 9.19 -7.56
N MET A 175 -8.62 8.11 -8.22
CA MET A 175 -7.76 7.29 -9.07
C MET A 175 -7.57 7.84 -10.49
N ASN A 176 -8.36 8.83 -10.90
CA ASN A 176 -8.30 9.51 -12.19
C ASN A 176 -8.42 11.02 -11.98
N ALA A 177 -7.55 11.55 -11.10
CA ALA A 177 -7.59 12.95 -10.71
C ALA A 177 -7.02 13.85 -11.82
N PRO A 178 -7.66 14.99 -12.11
CA PRO A 178 -7.12 16.03 -12.99
C PRO A 178 -5.81 16.61 -12.41
N GLU A 179 -4.93 17.07 -13.29
CA GLU A 179 -3.60 17.57 -12.90
C GLU A 179 -3.65 18.81 -12.01
N GLN A 180 -4.60 19.69 -12.28
CA GLN A 180 -4.62 21.03 -11.67
C GLN A 180 -5.44 21.13 -10.40
N LYS A 181 -6.19 20.08 -10.04
CA LYS A 181 -7.02 20.08 -8.84
C LYS A 181 -6.27 19.47 -7.65
N PRO A 182 -6.42 20.03 -6.44
CA PRO A 182 -5.97 19.37 -5.22
C PRO A 182 -6.58 17.98 -5.08
N LEU A 183 -5.77 17.02 -4.68
CA LEU A 183 -6.21 15.62 -4.64
C LEU A 183 -7.31 15.36 -3.61
N LEU A 184 -7.30 16.09 -2.48
CA LEU A 184 -8.36 16.02 -1.48
C LEU A 184 -9.69 16.57 -2.00
N ASP A 185 -9.67 17.65 -2.78
CA ASP A 185 -10.88 18.21 -3.39
C ASP A 185 -11.51 17.21 -4.35
N VAL A 186 -10.68 16.59 -5.21
CA VAL A 186 -11.17 15.53 -6.10
C VAL A 186 -11.75 14.36 -5.31
N ALA A 187 -11.08 13.93 -4.24
CA ALA A 187 -11.55 12.83 -3.41
C ALA A 187 -12.93 13.15 -2.79
N THR A 188 -13.07 14.30 -2.15
CA THR A 188 -14.30 14.69 -1.43
C THR A 188 -15.45 15.07 -2.35
N GLN A 189 -15.17 15.46 -3.59
CA GLN A 189 -16.20 15.73 -4.61
C GLN A 189 -16.69 14.45 -5.30
N THR A 190 -15.95 13.34 -5.22
CA THR A 190 -16.27 12.13 -5.99
C THR A 190 -16.64 10.92 -5.13
N SER A 191 -15.72 10.40 -4.35
CA SER A 191 -15.87 9.08 -3.71
C SER A 191 -15.58 9.05 -2.21
N PHE A 192 -15.04 10.14 -1.67
CA PHE A 192 -14.78 10.28 -0.25
C PHE A 192 -15.68 11.34 0.38
N ILE A 193 -15.78 11.28 1.69
CA ILE A 193 -16.45 12.27 2.51
C ILE A 193 -15.48 12.73 3.60
N LEU A 194 -15.48 14.02 3.85
CA LEU A 194 -14.84 14.57 5.04
C LEU A 194 -15.67 14.17 6.26
N LEU A 195 -15.09 13.36 7.14
CA LEU A 195 -15.72 12.90 8.37
C LEU A 195 -15.48 13.88 9.50
N GLU A 196 -14.25 14.34 9.65
CA GLU A 196 -13.85 15.29 10.69
C GLU A 196 -12.57 16.01 10.29
N GLU A 197 -12.45 17.26 10.72
CA GLU A 197 -11.24 18.06 10.57
C GLU A 197 -10.99 18.90 11.82
N GLU A 198 -9.81 18.77 12.38
CA GLU A 198 -9.28 19.54 13.49
C GLU A 198 -7.97 20.20 13.05
N ALA A 199 -8.07 21.37 12.41
CA ALA A 199 -6.91 22.08 11.92
C ALA A 199 -6.10 22.71 13.08
N PRO A 200 -4.77 22.72 13.03
CA PRO A 200 -3.89 22.12 12.02
C PRO A 200 -3.40 20.70 12.38
N ARG A 201 -4.21 19.91 13.06
CA ARG A 201 -3.79 18.66 13.68
C ARG A 201 -4.19 17.41 12.89
N GLU A 202 -5.47 17.25 12.58
CA GLU A 202 -5.97 16.01 11.98
C GLU A 202 -7.11 16.25 10.99
N LEU A 203 -7.10 15.47 9.92
CA LEU A 203 -8.12 15.40 8.89
C LEU A 203 -8.50 13.92 8.69
N VAL A 204 -9.79 13.59 8.75
CA VAL A 204 -10.30 12.22 8.57
C VAL A 204 -11.27 12.18 7.40
N LEU A 205 -11.01 11.27 6.48
CA LEU A 205 -11.83 10.98 5.30
C LEU A 205 -12.42 9.57 5.40
N GLY A 206 -13.62 9.39 4.86
CA GLY A 206 -14.27 8.10 4.76
C GLY A 206 -14.73 7.78 3.35
N THR A 207 -14.78 6.49 3.00
CA THR A 207 -15.33 6.02 1.73
C THR A 207 -15.95 4.63 1.88
N VAL A 208 -16.88 4.29 0.97
CA VAL A 208 -17.43 2.95 0.82
C VAL A 208 -16.71 2.28 -0.35
N ILE A 209 -15.90 1.26 -0.05
CA ILE A 209 -15.15 0.51 -1.07
C ILE A 209 -16.08 -0.44 -1.82
N ALA A 210 -16.93 -1.16 -1.08
CA ALA A 210 -17.88 -2.10 -1.64
C ALA A 210 -19.18 -2.10 -0.81
N ALA A 211 -20.29 -2.27 -1.49
CA ALA A 211 -21.59 -2.45 -0.86
C ALA A 211 -22.50 -3.31 -1.77
N PRO A 212 -23.46 -4.05 -1.22
CA PRO A 212 -24.54 -4.68 -1.97
C PRO A 212 -25.30 -3.63 -2.81
N ARG A 213 -25.94 -4.08 -3.91
CA ARG A 213 -26.64 -3.17 -4.81
C ARG A 213 -27.71 -2.34 -4.12
N GLU A 214 -28.40 -2.92 -3.13
CA GLU A 214 -29.44 -2.29 -2.33
C GLU A 214 -28.92 -1.14 -1.45
N GLU A 215 -27.65 -1.20 -1.05
CA GLU A 215 -26.97 -0.16 -0.24
C GLU A 215 -26.25 0.89 -1.10
N ARG A 216 -26.14 0.64 -2.42
CA ARG A 216 -25.55 1.59 -3.37
C ARG A 216 -26.58 2.63 -3.79
N LYS A 217 -27.00 3.49 -2.86
CA LYS A 217 -27.88 4.59 -3.20
C LYS A 217 -27.14 5.61 -4.07
N PRO A 218 -27.72 6.07 -5.19
CA PRO A 218 -27.20 7.23 -5.88
C PRO A 218 -27.35 8.45 -4.96
N GLY A 219 -26.24 9.07 -4.62
CA GLY A 219 -26.22 10.24 -3.75
C GLY A 219 -24.86 10.43 -3.08
N ARG A 220 -24.72 11.59 -2.45
CA ARG A 220 -23.51 11.93 -1.70
C ARG A 220 -23.43 11.06 -0.45
N LEU A 221 -22.25 10.49 -0.19
CA LEU A 221 -21.99 9.80 1.07
C LEU A 221 -22.22 10.76 2.25
N GLU A 222 -22.79 10.26 3.34
CA GLU A 222 -23.01 11.04 4.56
C GLU A 222 -22.18 10.46 5.73
N PRO A 223 -21.64 11.31 6.64
CA PRO A 223 -20.89 10.84 7.81
C PRO A 223 -21.66 9.83 8.66
N ALA A 224 -22.97 10.00 8.76
CA ALA A 224 -23.87 9.12 9.51
C ALA A 224 -23.77 7.65 9.07
N LEU A 225 -23.35 7.37 7.81
CA LEU A 225 -23.17 6.02 7.29
C LEU A 225 -22.12 5.24 8.10
N PHE A 226 -21.07 5.90 8.55
CA PHE A 226 -19.96 5.29 9.30
C PHE A 226 -20.32 4.94 10.75
N ARG A 227 -21.49 5.41 11.22
CA ARG A 227 -22.00 5.15 12.58
C ARG A 227 -23.24 4.25 12.60
N LYS A 228 -23.74 3.85 11.43
CA LYS A 228 -24.94 2.98 11.31
C LYS A 228 -24.53 1.51 11.23
N THR A 229 -25.42 0.64 11.72
CA THR A 229 -25.36 -0.79 11.42
C THR A 229 -25.80 -1.00 9.97
N LEU A 230 -24.89 -1.46 9.14
CA LEU A 230 -25.11 -1.71 7.72
C LEU A 230 -25.39 -3.19 7.48
N ARG A 231 -26.11 -3.50 6.39
CA ARG A 231 -26.33 -4.88 5.96
C ARG A 231 -24.99 -5.57 5.67
N PRO A 232 -24.93 -6.92 5.84
CA PRO A 232 -23.73 -7.68 5.52
C PRO A 232 -23.28 -7.46 4.07
N GLY A 233 -21.96 -7.40 3.84
CA GLY A 233 -21.37 -7.22 2.51
C GLY A 233 -20.82 -5.83 2.24
N VAL A 234 -20.84 -4.94 3.24
CA VAL A 234 -20.25 -3.59 3.12
C VAL A 234 -18.80 -3.58 3.56
N VAL A 235 -17.97 -2.86 2.80
CA VAL A 235 -16.56 -2.57 3.13
C VAL A 235 -16.40 -1.06 3.20
N LEU A 236 -16.07 -0.57 4.38
CA LEU A 236 -15.77 0.84 4.66
C LEU A 236 -14.26 1.04 4.77
N ALA A 237 -13.79 2.18 4.30
CA ALA A 237 -12.43 2.64 4.58
C ALA A 237 -12.44 4.04 5.15
N THR A 238 -11.53 4.28 6.08
CA THR A 238 -11.19 5.61 6.58
C THR A 238 -9.72 5.87 6.39
N ILE A 239 -9.39 7.12 6.18
CA ILE A 239 -8.02 7.59 6.00
C ILE A 239 -7.88 8.86 6.81
N ASN A 240 -6.79 8.96 7.59
CA ASN A 240 -6.46 10.24 8.19
C ASN A 240 -5.12 10.78 7.68
N PHE A 241 -4.93 12.07 7.93
CA PHE A 241 -3.64 12.73 7.98
C PHE A 241 -3.56 13.41 9.35
N ILE A 242 -2.53 13.09 10.12
CA ILE A 242 -2.27 13.71 11.42
C ILE A 242 -0.92 14.41 11.39
N VAL A 243 -0.90 15.63 11.88
CA VAL A 243 0.30 16.49 11.96
C VAL A 243 0.60 16.77 13.42
N THR A 244 1.79 16.43 13.86
CA THR A 244 2.26 16.69 15.23
C THR A 244 3.56 17.48 15.20
N PRO A 245 3.78 18.41 16.15
CA PRO A 245 5.07 19.07 16.29
C PRO A 245 6.18 18.04 16.52
N ALA A 246 7.34 18.23 15.89
CA ALA A 246 8.50 17.37 16.07
C ALA A 246 9.50 17.97 17.04
N GLU A 247 10.13 17.15 17.89
CA GLU A 247 11.22 17.57 18.75
C GLU A 247 12.38 18.14 17.92
N GLY A 248 12.92 19.29 18.35
CA GLY A 248 13.97 20.00 17.61
C GLY A 248 13.46 20.80 16.41
N GLY A 249 12.15 21.02 16.28
CA GLY A 249 11.52 21.84 15.25
C GLY A 249 10.97 21.04 14.06
N GLY A 250 10.08 21.71 13.28
CA GLY A 250 9.33 21.08 12.19
C GLY A 250 8.11 20.31 12.68
N ALA A 251 7.65 19.37 11.86
CA ALA A 251 6.49 18.54 12.15
C ALA A 251 6.70 17.08 11.69
N THR A 252 5.97 16.17 12.30
CA THR A 252 5.78 14.80 11.79
C THR A 252 4.39 14.70 11.20
N VAL A 253 4.27 14.33 9.94
CA VAL A 253 3.01 13.95 9.31
C VAL A 253 2.89 12.44 9.29
N ALA A 254 1.72 11.95 9.66
CA ALA A 254 1.37 10.53 9.50
C ALA A 254 0.07 10.42 8.70
N THR A 255 -0.08 9.36 7.93
CA THR A 255 -1.33 8.93 7.32
C THR A 255 -1.59 7.48 7.69
N GLU A 256 -2.81 7.20 8.09
CA GLU A 256 -3.25 5.85 8.40
C GLU A 256 -4.53 5.54 7.62
N THR A 257 -4.55 4.37 6.99
CA THR A 257 -5.74 3.83 6.34
C THR A 257 -6.23 2.66 7.15
N ARG A 258 -7.52 2.64 7.48
CA ARG A 258 -8.20 1.51 8.11
C ARG A 258 -9.35 1.04 7.23
N VAL A 259 -9.50 -0.27 7.13
CA VAL A 259 -10.61 -0.88 6.37
C VAL A 259 -11.33 -1.88 7.25
N TYR A 260 -12.65 -1.73 7.28
CA TYR A 260 -13.56 -2.61 8.00
C TYR A 260 -14.56 -3.24 7.03
N ALA A 261 -14.62 -4.56 7.02
CA ALA A 261 -15.62 -5.34 6.30
C ALA A 261 -16.58 -5.97 7.31
N ASN A 262 -17.88 -5.76 7.13
CA ASN A 262 -18.90 -6.17 8.08
C ASN A 262 -19.43 -7.61 7.88
N SER A 263 -18.76 -8.40 7.03
CA SER A 263 -19.06 -9.82 6.86
C SER A 263 -17.82 -10.61 6.43
N ALA A 264 -17.76 -11.90 6.78
CA ALA A 264 -16.64 -12.77 6.43
C ALA A 264 -16.42 -12.88 4.90
N ALA A 265 -17.49 -12.87 4.12
CA ALA A 265 -17.42 -12.92 2.66
C ALA A 265 -16.80 -11.64 2.09
N ALA A 266 -17.25 -10.47 2.55
CA ALA A 266 -16.71 -9.17 2.15
C ALA A 266 -15.24 -9.03 2.57
N LEU A 267 -14.90 -9.47 3.79
CA LEU A 267 -13.52 -9.46 4.28
C LEU A 267 -12.60 -10.33 3.43
N ARG A 268 -13.05 -11.54 3.06
CA ARG A 268 -12.27 -12.45 2.22
C ARG A 268 -12.02 -11.84 0.83
N GLN A 269 -13.06 -11.32 0.18
CA GLN A 269 -12.95 -10.69 -1.13
C GLN A 269 -12.02 -9.47 -1.10
N PHE A 270 -12.21 -8.60 -0.12
CA PHE A 270 -11.36 -7.44 0.06
C PHE A 270 -9.91 -7.83 0.41
N GLY A 271 -9.73 -8.83 1.26
CA GLY A 271 -8.41 -9.33 1.66
C GLY A 271 -7.57 -9.88 0.51
N ILE A 272 -8.20 -10.61 -0.43
CA ILE A 272 -7.55 -11.07 -1.67
C ILE A 272 -7.12 -9.85 -2.51
N TYR A 273 -8.04 -8.92 -2.73
CA TYR A 273 -7.77 -7.70 -3.47
C TYR A 273 -6.65 -6.87 -2.83
N TRP A 274 -6.70 -6.70 -1.49
CA TRP A 274 -5.72 -5.92 -0.76
C TRP A 274 -4.30 -6.48 -0.91
N ARG A 275 -4.11 -7.78 -0.77
CA ARG A 275 -2.79 -8.41 -0.94
C ARG A 275 -2.17 -8.17 -2.32
N ILE A 276 -3.01 -7.98 -3.32
CA ILE A 276 -2.55 -7.68 -4.68
C ILE A 276 -2.19 -6.20 -4.83
N ILE A 277 -3.00 -5.29 -4.28
CA ILE A 277 -2.82 -3.84 -4.53
C ILE A 277 -1.96 -3.13 -3.48
N HIS A 278 -1.74 -3.76 -2.33
CA HIS A 278 -1.08 -3.13 -1.17
C HIS A 278 0.31 -2.56 -1.48
N PRO A 279 1.22 -3.22 -2.22
CA PRO A 279 2.51 -2.61 -2.55
C PRO A 279 2.39 -1.32 -3.34
N GLY A 280 1.41 -1.24 -4.24
CA GLY A 280 1.11 0.00 -4.97
C GLY A 280 0.51 1.08 -4.06
N SER A 281 -0.33 0.69 -3.10
CA SER A 281 -0.89 1.60 -2.09
C SER A 281 0.21 2.18 -1.20
N ASP A 282 1.09 1.33 -0.68
CA ASP A 282 2.25 1.71 0.14
C ASP A 282 3.12 2.77 -0.57
N ILE A 283 3.47 2.52 -1.84
CA ILE A 283 4.27 3.46 -2.63
C ILE A 283 3.53 4.80 -2.79
N ILE A 284 2.24 4.78 -3.14
CA ILE A 284 1.44 6.01 -3.32
C ILE A 284 1.42 6.81 -2.01
N ARG A 285 1.19 6.15 -0.86
CA ARG A 285 1.15 6.82 0.44
C ARG A 285 2.47 7.49 0.80
N ARG A 286 3.58 6.78 0.63
CA ARG A 286 4.92 7.33 0.86
C ARG A 286 5.22 8.52 -0.06
N MET A 287 4.86 8.40 -1.34
CA MET A 287 5.07 9.49 -2.31
C MET A 287 4.14 10.68 -2.03
N TRP A 288 2.93 10.45 -1.54
CA TRP A 288 2.02 11.52 -1.14
C TRP A 288 2.58 12.30 0.06
N LEU A 289 3.04 11.62 1.11
CA LEU A 289 3.72 12.28 2.23
C LEU A 289 4.94 13.08 1.76
N ARG A 290 5.71 12.54 0.80
CA ARG A 290 6.86 13.25 0.22
C ARG A 290 6.43 14.50 -0.57
N ALA A 291 5.35 14.45 -1.32
CA ALA A 291 4.80 15.61 -2.03
C ALA A 291 4.34 16.70 -1.05
N ILE A 292 3.68 16.31 0.05
CA ILE A 292 3.31 17.23 1.15
C ILE A 292 4.57 17.91 1.72
N ALA A 293 5.64 17.15 1.98
CA ALA A 293 6.90 17.67 2.49
C ALA A 293 7.51 18.72 1.55
N LEU A 294 7.65 18.35 0.27
CA LEU A 294 8.24 19.25 -0.74
C LEU A 294 7.45 20.54 -0.89
N ARG A 295 6.12 20.49 -0.84
CA ARG A 295 5.26 21.67 -0.92
C ARG A 295 5.38 22.54 0.34
N ALA A 296 5.33 21.94 1.53
CA ALA A 296 5.45 22.67 2.80
C ALA A 296 6.80 23.37 2.93
N GLU A 297 7.90 22.71 2.54
CA GLU A 297 9.26 23.26 2.59
C GLU A 297 9.50 24.34 1.51
N LYS A 298 8.93 24.18 0.30
CA LYS A 298 9.02 25.21 -0.74
C LYS A 298 8.40 26.53 -0.30
N THR A 299 7.26 26.48 0.37
CA THR A 299 6.56 27.68 0.89
C THR A 299 7.36 28.41 1.98
N MET A 300 8.38 27.77 2.55
CA MET A 300 9.31 28.41 3.51
C MET A 300 10.45 29.15 2.82
N ARG A 301 10.86 28.73 1.61
CA ARG A 301 11.99 29.35 0.86
C ARG A 301 11.60 30.60 0.08
N THR A 302 10.30 30.78 -0.16
CA THR A 302 9.75 31.90 -0.95
C THR A 302 9.34 33.12 -0.08
N LYS A 303 9.61 33.11 1.21
CA LYS A 303 9.51 34.24 2.13
C LYS A 303 10.88 34.66 2.66
#